data_1bf9bb9bc24be16f6bdfda1ac4343bf9
#
_entry.id   1bf9bb9bc24be16f6bdfda1ac4343bf9
#
_cell.length_a   1.000
_cell.length_b   1.000
_cell.length_c   1.000
_cell.angle_alpha   90.00
_cell.angle_beta   90.00
_cell.angle_gamma   90.00
#
_symmetry.space_group_name_H-M   'P 1'
#
loop_
_entity.id
_entity.type
_entity.pdbx_description
1 polymer ?
#
loop_
_entity_poly.entity_id
_entity_poly.type
_entity_poly.pdbx_seq_one_letter_code
_entity_poly.pdbx_strand_id
1 'polypeptide(L)'
;MRISLLNSGSMRAWITALLLTAVSFSMATSSAQSSDDCIDSLQCESSWIGMSDSDRETVFAFAEDYKAFIHKARTELSFVAEAVAFAEQNGFEELTDSTDIVPGKKIYEVNRDRTISLLVIGEEAIQDGFHIIGSHIDSPRLELKGRPLFEASEFALFQTNYHGGIKYHQWTNLPLALMGRIDKKDGTSIQVSVGLDTDDPIFMIPELSPHVDRSRNSKTLADFITPEDLDPIIGHIPGEDGGDIADQVLAYLSQEYGVTRADLVSAELSLVPAGAPRDMGFDRGLIAAYGQDDRLASYAALRAVAQIDHPDKTTMAFLVDNEEVGNRNNTGAHSDYFADLLSRLLYAQLQGDYREPLFRSALRQTKFISIDVNPGINPMNPGVWEPGNAPKLGYGVNLKLYGQGNTANSEFIAWTRQLLDSNEVPWQTVTYKVGVGGGGTIGGEFSAQNIEVIDFGVPLLSIHTPYAV
;
A
#
# COMPACT_ATOMS: atom_id res chain seq x y z
N MET A 1 -11.22 10.51 39.30
CA MET A 1 -9.83 10.25 38.88
C MET A 1 -9.53 11.33 37.84
N ARG A 2 -8.62 12.26 38.12
CA ARG A 2 -8.39 13.43 37.24
C ARG A 2 -7.66 12.99 36.00
N ILE A 3 -8.29 13.17 34.85
CA ILE A 3 -7.65 13.01 33.52
C ILE A 3 -6.75 14.23 33.33
N SER A 4 -5.43 14.02 33.28
CA SER A 4 -4.48 15.07 32.91
C SER A 4 -4.62 15.34 31.40
N LEU A 5 -4.88 16.57 31.04
CA LEU A 5 -4.93 17.05 29.67
C LEU A 5 -3.57 16.78 28.98
N LEU A 6 -3.58 15.95 28.00
CA LEU A 6 -2.44 15.67 27.14
C LEU A 6 -2.03 16.94 26.37
N ASN A 7 -0.75 17.19 26.32
CA ASN A 7 -0.15 18.38 25.75
C ASN A 7 -0.36 18.41 24.23
N SER A 8 -0.84 19.52 23.70
CA SER A 8 -1.41 19.67 22.33
C SER A 8 -0.41 19.52 21.15
N GLY A 9 0.87 19.40 21.42
CA GLY A 9 1.89 19.39 20.38
C GLY A 9 2.08 18.04 19.66
N SER A 10 2.16 16.95 20.43
CA SER A 10 2.42 15.59 19.87
C SER A 10 1.20 15.00 19.19
N MET A 11 0.01 15.37 19.62
CA MET A 11 -1.25 14.92 19.04
C MET A 11 -1.45 15.47 17.63
N ARG A 12 -0.94 16.68 17.31
CA ARG A 12 -1.00 17.28 15.97
C ARG A 12 -0.18 16.49 14.93
N ALA A 13 0.97 15.98 15.31
CA ALA A 13 1.85 15.22 14.43
C ALA A 13 1.26 13.87 14.00
N TRP A 14 0.51 13.21 14.89
CA TRP A 14 -0.19 11.96 14.57
C TRP A 14 -1.25 12.10 13.48
N ILE A 15 -1.83 13.25 13.41
CA ILE A 15 -2.94 13.57 12.53
C ILE A 15 -2.45 14.02 11.18
N THR A 16 -1.24 14.54 11.09
CA THR A 16 -0.64 14.83 9.78
C THR A 16 -0.55 13.57 8.93
N ALA A 17 -0.42 12.39 9.53
CA ALA A 17 -0.45 11.11 8.83
C ALA A 17 -1.81 10.77 8.21
N LEU A 18 -2.86 11.14 8.91
CA LEU A 18 -4.24 11.00 8.44
C LEU A 18 -4.67 12.20 7.56
N LEU A 19 -3.99 13.34 7.74
CA LEU A 19 -4.27 14.63 7.10
C LEU A 19 -3.70 14.78 5.70
N LEU A 20 -2.81 13.93 5.26
CA LEU A 20 -2.35 13.98 3.86
C LEU A 20 -3.44 13.57 2.86
N THR A 21 -4.59 13.15 3.37
CA THR A 21 -5.86 13.13 2.61
C THR A 21 -6.83 14.23 3.05
N ALA A 22 -6.46 15.07 4.05
CA ALA A 22 -7.28 16.17 4.54
C ALA A 22 -6.39 17.34 4.97
N VAL A 23 -6.45 18.43 4.25
CA VAL A 23 -5.70 19.69 4.42
C VAL A 23 -5.96 20.35 5.76
N SER A 24 -4.94 20.95 6.38
CA SER A 24 -5.04 21.73 7.61
C SER A 24 -5.95 22.95 7.41
N PHE A 25 -7.12 22.96 8.03
CA PHE A 25 -8.03 24.10 8.02
C PHE A 25 -7.49 25.28 8.83
N SER A 26 -7.31 26.44 8.20
CA SER A 26 -7.24 27.75 8.83
C SER A 26 -8.64 28.33 8.88
N MET A 27 -9.06 28.83 10.05
CA MET A 27 -10.42 29.29 10.36
C MET A 27 -10.94 30.32 9.34
N ALA A 28 -11.83 29.90 8.45
CA ALA A 28 -12.89 30.76 7.97
C ALA A 28 -14.16 30.33 8.70
N THR A 29 -14.82 31.26 9.40
CA THR A 29 -16.08 31.03 10.12
C THR A 29 -17.24 30.84 9.13
N SER A 30 -17.26 29.73 8.42
CA SER A 30 -18.47 29.12 7.93
C SER A 30 -18.78 27.97 8.93
N SER A 31 -20.01 27.84 9.37
CA SER A 31 -20.46 26.79 10.25
C SER A 31 -20.18 25.42 9.59
N ALA A 32 -18.94 24.92 9.75
CA ALA A 32 -18.68 23.52 9.48
C ALA A 32 -19.58 22.72 10.44
N GLN A 33 -20.47 21.90 9.90
CA GLN A 33 -21.22 20.94 10.67
C GLN A 33 -20.23 20.06 11.41
N SER A 34 -20.46 19.83 12.72
CA SER A 34 -19.59 18.98 13.51
C SER A 34 -19.60 17.54 12.97
N SER A 35 -18.53 16.78 13.20
CA SER A 35 -18.48 15.35 12.84
C SER A 35 -19.65 14.55 13.46
N ASP A 36 -20.16 14.98 14.61
CA ASP A 36 -21.33 14.39 15.25
C ASP A 36 -22.60 14.57 14.43
N ASP A 37 -22.78 15.74 13.77
CA ASP A 37 -23.90 15.97 12.84
C ASP A 37 -23.81 15.06 11.60
N CYS A 38 -22.60 14.70 11.19
CA CYS A 38 -22.37 13.76 10.09
C CYS A 38 -22.78 12.32 10.38
N ILE A 39 -22.73 11.88 11.65
CA ILE A 39 -23.16 10.52 12.03
C ILE A 39 -24.66 10.46 12.17
N ASP A 40 -25.29 11.51 12.65
CA ASP A 40 -26.76 11.58 12.84
C ASP A 40 -27.51 11.89 11.54
N SER A 41 -26.87 12.58 10.59
CA SER A 41 -27.40 12.84 9.27
C SER A 41 -26.63 12.07 8.21
N LEU A 42 -27.31 11.30 7.36
CA LEU A 42 -26.72 10.67 6.15
C LEU A 42 -26.24 11.70 5.09
N GLN A 43 -26.12 12.98 5.47
CA GLN A 43 -25.82 14.11 4.60
C GLN A 43 -24.54 14.84 5.02
N CYS A 44 -23.44 14.10 5.22
CA CYS A 44 -22.14 14.73 5.36
C CYS A 44 -21.76 15.47 4.09
N GLU A 45 -21.20 16.66 4.24
CA GLU A 45 -20.70 17.43 3.12
C GLU A 45 -19.35 16.91 2.64
N SER A 46 -19.10 17.05 1.33
CA SER A 46 -17.79 16.72 0.76
C SER A 46 -16.71 17.65 1.32
N SER A 47 -15.52 17.11 1.58
CA SER A 47 -14.35 17.91 2.02
C SER A 47 -13.93 19.00 1.02
N TRP A 48 -14.44 18.97 -0.20
CA TRP A 48 -14.23 20.03 -1.18
C TRP A 48 -15.07 21.29 -0.89
N ILE A 49 -16.15 21.17 -0.12
CA ILE A 49 -17.03 22.28 0.20
C ILE A 49 -16.35 23.15 1.28
N GLY A 50 -16.27 24.44 1.02
CA GLY A 50 -15.62 25.39 1.94
C GLY A 50 -14.09 25.37 1.94
N MET A 51 -13.45 24.50 1.17
CA MET A 51 -12.01 24.45 1.04
C MET A 51 -11.47 25.74 0.41
N SER A 52 -10.48 26.37 1.03
CA SER A 52 -9.84 27.58 0.50
C SER A 52 -9.01 27.29 -0.76
N ASP A 53 -8.69 28.30 -1.56
CA ASP A 53 -7.82 28.13 -2.73
C ASP A 53 -6.43 27.64 -2.33
N SER A 54 -5.87 28.12 -1.22
CA SER A 54 -4.57 27.66 -0.69
C SER A 54 -4.59 26.19 -0.29
N ASP A 55 -5.69 25.73 0.31
CA ASP A 55 -5.84 24.32 0.69
C ASP A 55 -5.95 23.43 -0.54
N ARG A 56 -6.70 23.91 -1.58
CA ARG A 56 -6.77 23.22 -2.87
C ARG A 56 -5.40 23.08 -3.52
N GLU A 57 -4.60 24.16 -3.54
CA GLU A 57 -3.23 24.13 -4.07
C GLU A 57 -2.38 23.09 -3.31
N THR A 58 -2.51 23.02 -1.99
CA THR A 58 -1.79 22.03 -1.17
C THR A 58 -2.21 20.59 -1.49
N VAL A 59 -3.51 20.34 -1.65
CA VAL A 59 -4.04 19.02 -2.05
C VAL A 59 -3.51 18.61 -3.41
N PHE A 60 -3.55 19.50 -4.40
CA PHE A 60 -3.04 19.20 -5.74
C PHE A 60 -1.52 19.00 -5.74
N ALA A 61 -0.76 19.80 -4.98
CA ALA A 61 0.68 19.62 -4.85
C ALA A 61 1.02 18.24 -4.24
N PHE A 62 0.31 17.84 -3.19
CA PHE A 62 0.44 16.49 -2.61
C PHE A 62 0.11 15.40 -3.62
N ALA A 63 -0.94 15.59 -4.44
CA ALA A 63 -1.33 14.66 -5.48
C ALA A 63 -0.25 14.50 -6.57
N GLU A 64 0.44 15.59 -6.95
CA GLU A 64 1.57 15.53 -7.89
C GLU A 64 2.75 14.73 -7.31
N ASP A 65 3.13 15.01 -6.05
CA ASP A 65 4.18 14.26 -5.36
C ASP A 65 3.84 12.76 -5.27
N TYR A 66 2.59 12.44 -4.92
CA TYR A 66 2.10 11.07 -4.86
C TYR A 66 2.15 10.37 -6.22
N LYS A 67 1.68 11.03 -7.29
CA LYS A 67 1.74 10.48 -8.65
C LYS A 67 3.19 10.20 -9.08
N ALA A 68 4.11 11.09 -8.76
CA ALA A 68 5.54 10.90 -9.05
C ALA A 68 6.13 9.70 -8.29
N PHE A 69 5.77 9.53 -7.03
CA PHE A 69 6.21 8.42 -6.19
C PHE A 69 5.65 7.08 -6.69
N ILE A 70 4.31 6.95 -6.85
CA ILE A 70 3.67 5.70 -7.24
C ILE A 70 3.99 5.29 -8.68
N HIS A 71 4.41 6.23 -9.53
CA HIS A 71 4.89 5.92 -10.88
C HIS A 71 6.14 5.02 -10.85
N LYS A 72 7.02 5.19 -9.89
CA LYS A 72 8.24 4.41 -9.70
C LYS A 72 8.03 3.21 -8.78
N ALA A 73 7.24 3.39 -7.73
CA ALA A 73 6.94 2.37 -6.72
C ALA A 73 5.87 1.37 -7.22
N ARG A 74 6.23 0.51 -8.18
CA ARG A 74 5.31 -0.44 -8.84
C ARG A 74 5.26 -1.82 -8.22
N THR A 75 6.32 -2.20 -7.52
CA THR A 75 6.46 -3.45 -6.77
C THR A 75 6.91 -3.13 -5.35
N GLU A 76 6.84 -4.09 -4.42
CA GLU A 76 7.38 -3.94 -3.07
C GLU A 76 8.87 -3.57 -3.09
N LEU A 77 9.67 -4.17 -3.97
CA LEU A 77 11.09 -3.86 -4.12
C LEU A 77 11.32 -2.40 -4.53
N SER A 78 10.59 -1.94 -5.55
CA SER A 78 10.70 -0.55 -6.00
C SER A 78 10.10 0.44 -5.00
N PHE A 79 9.05 0.05 -4.27
CA PHE A 79 8.52 0.87 -3.18
C PHE A 79 9.55 1.09 -2.07
N VAL A 80 10.20 0.01 -1.60
CA VAL A 80 11.22 0.12 -0.54
C VAL A 80 12.39 1.00 -1.01
N ALA A 81 12.84 0.87 -2.25
CA ALA A 81 13.90 1.72 -2.80
C ALA A 81 13.52 3.21 -2.80
N GLU A 82 12.30 3.56 -3.25
CA GLU A 82 11.82 4.95 -3.23
C GLU A 82 11.56 5.43 -1.79
N ALA A 83 11.12 4.56 -0.89
CA ALA A 83 10.91 4.89 0.53
C ALA A 83 12.23 5.15 1.27
N VAL A 84 13.30 4.39 0.99
CA VAL A 84 14.64 4.65 1.52
C VAL A 84 15.15 6.02 1.03
N ALA A 85 15.06 6.28 -0.28
CA ALA A 85 15.47 7.57 -0.83
C ALA A 85 14.68 8.73 -0.20
N PHE A 86 13.38 8.55 0.03
CA PHE A 86 12.54 9.51 0.73
C PHE A 86 12.97 9.69 2.20
N ALA A 87 13.25 8.60 2.91
CA ALA A 87 13.68 8.63 4.32
C ALA A 87 15.00 9.41 4.48
N GLU A 88 16.01 9.10 3.67
CA GLU A 88 17.31 9.79 3.70
C GLU A 88 17.17 11.28 3.40
N GLN A 89 16.36 11.68 2.41
CA GLN A 89 16.07 13.08 2.09
C GLN A 89 15.39 13.84 3.23
N ASN A 90 14.69 13.12 4.13
CA ASN A 90 14.01 13.68 5.30
C ASN A 90 14.78 13.50 6.62
N GLY A 91 16.07 13.15 6.53
CA GLY A 91 16.99 13.10 7.66
C GLY A 91 16.89 11.83 8.51
N PHE A 92 16.32 10.76 7.96
CA PHE A 92 16.39 9.44 8.60
C PHE A 92 17.71 8.77 8.29
N GLU A 93 18.25 8.03 9.25
CA GLU A 93 19.43 7.21 9.13
C GLU A 93 19.06 5.73 9.27
N GLU A 94 19.81 4.84 8.60
CA GLU A 94 19.61 3.41 8.74
C GLU A 94 19.89 2.94 10.18
N LEU A 95 19.00 2.12 10.72
CA LEU A 95 19.19 1.51 12.04
C LEU A 95 20.31 0.49 12.01
N THR A 96 21.31 0.68 12.89
CA THR A 96 22.44 -0.24 13.07
C THR A 96 22.60 -0.59 14.55
N ASP A 97 23.40 -1.59 14.87
CA ASP A 97 23.73 -1.97 16.26
C ASP A 97 24.38 -0.84 17.06
N SER A 98 24.94 0.15 16.39
CA SER A 98 25.61 1.32 17.00
C SER A 98 24.73 2.56 17.05
N THR A 99 23.48 2.48 16.61
CA THR A 99 22.57 3.61 16.59
C THR A 99 22.12 3.97 18.00
N ASP A 100 22.35 5.22 18.40
CA ASP A 100 21.87 5.74 19.69
C ASP A 100 20.35 5.95 19.63
N ILE A 101 19.64 5.31 20.55
CA ILE A 101 18.17 5.42 20.68
C ILE A 101 17.85 6.56 21.65
N VAL A 102 17.80 7.78 21.12
CA VAL A 102 17.58 9.02 21.88
C VAL A 102 16.37 9.79 21.32
N PRO A 103 15.64 10.57 22.14
CA PRO A 103 14.51 11.37 21.69
C PRO A 103 14.81 12.24 20.46
N GLY A 104 13.87 12.28 19.52
CA GLY A 104 13.98 13.03 18.26
C GLY A 104 14.82 12.35 17.19
N LYS A 105 15.51 11.24 17.47
CA LYS A 105 16.30 10.50 16.46
C LYS A 105 15.35 9.92 15.42
N LYS A 106 15.63 10.19 14.14
CA LYS A 106 14.94 9.65 12.96
C LYS A 106 15.74 8.47 12.41
N ILE A 107 15.13 7.30 12.37
CA ILE A 107 15.76 6.07 11.90
C ILE A 107 14.83 5.30 10.96
N TYR A 108 15.42 4.56 10.02
CA TYR A 108 14.68 3.57 9.23
C TYR A 108 15.37 2.20 9.29
N GLU A 109 14.61 1.15 9.06
CA GLU A 109 15.12 -0.20 8.89
C GLU A 109 14.42 -0.88 7.73
N VAL A 110 15.19 -1.59 6.92
CA VAL A 110 14.71 -2.39 5.79
C VAL A 110 14.83 -3.86 6.10
N ASN A 111 13.74 -4.61 5.95
CA ASN A 111 13.74 -6.06 6.05
C ASN A 111 13.70 -6.68 4.65
N ARG A 112 14.83 -7.24 4.22
CA ARG A 112 14.97 -8.02 2.98
C ARG A 112 14.52 -7.29 1.71
N ASP A 113 14.66 -5.98 1.66
CA ASP A 113 14.24 -5.10 0.56
C ASP A 113 12.72 -5.13 0.25
N ARG A 114 11.88 -5.70 1.15
CA ARG A 114 10.43 -5.90 0.94
C ARG A 114 9.55 -5.37 2.07
N THR A 115 10.14 -4.87 3.14
CA THR A 115 9.44 -4.24 4.26
C THR A 115 10.29 -3.08 4.74
N ILE A 116 9.70 -1.96 5.07
CA ILE A 116 10.42 -0.82 5.62
C ILE A 116 9.68 -0.24 6.83
N SER A 117 10.46 0.15 7.83
CA SER A 117 9.97 0.85 9.03
C SER A 117 10.67 2.20 9.13
N LEU A 118 9.92 3.28 9.28
CA LEU A 118 10.44 4.61 9.62
C LEU A 118 10.01 4.97 11.04
N LEU A 119 10.95 5.41 11.88
CA LEU A 119 10.68 5.71 13.27
C LEU A 119 11.23 7.09 13.65
N VAL A 120 10.49 7.78 14.52
CA VAL A 120 10.97 8.94 15.26
C VAL A 120 10.91 8.60 16.73
N ILE A 121 12.04 8.55 17.40
CA ILE A 121 12.15 8.17 18.82
C ILE A 121 11.48 9.23 19.70
N GLY A 122 10.60 8.78 20.60
CA GLY A 122 9.83 9.64 21.47
C GLY A 122 10.58 10.11 22.71
N GLU A 123 10.00 11.11 23.39
CA GLU A 123 10.48 11.63 24.70
C GLU A 123 10.20 10.63 25.83
N GLU A 124 9.11 9.86 25.74
CA GLU A 124 8.79 8.79 26.69
C GLU A 124 9.64 7.55 26.42
N ALA A 125 9.81 6.72 27.47
CA ALA A 125 10.53 5.46 27.33
C ALA A 125 9.80 4.49 26.38
N ILE A 126 10.54 3.76 25.55
CA ILE A 126 9.99 2.77 24.60
C ILE A 126 9.08 1.73 25.30
N GLN A 127 9.38 1.38 26.55
CA GLN A 127 8.55 0.47 27.35
C GLN A 127 7.12 0.98 27.63
N ASP A 128 6.88 2.28 27.42
CA ASP A 128 5.57 2.91 27.58
C ASP A 128 4.72 2.85 26.31
N GLY A 129 5.21 2.14 25.29
CA GLY A 129 4.51 1.81 24.06
C GLY A 129 4.80 2.77 22.89
N PHE A 130 4.26 2.42 21.76
CA PHE A 130 4.47 3.09 20.47
C PHE A 130 3.17 3.68 19.95
N HIS A 131 3.32 4.61 19.03
CA HIS A 131 2.27 5.00 18.12
C HIS A 131 2.65 4.53 16.70
N ILE A 132 1.86 3.65 16.11
CA ILE A 132 2.20 3.01 14.84
C ILE A 132 1.10 3.22 13.81
N ILE A 133 1.51 3.57 12.61
CA ILE A 133 0.69 3.50 11.41
C ILE A 133 1.26 2.37 10.55
N GLY A 134 0.44 1.34 10.30
CA GLY A 134 0.81 0.21 9.49
C GLY A 134 0.00 0.14 8.21
N SER A 135 0.63 -0.29 7.12
CA SER A 135 0.04 -0.45 5.80
C SER A 135 0.80 -1.50 5.03
N HIS A 136 0.26 -2.01 3.92
CA HIS A 136 1.00 -2.89 3.04
C HIS A 136 1.48 -2.20 1.76
N ILE A 137 2.46 -2.78 1.10
CA ILE A 137 3.12 -2.20 -0.08
C ILE A 137 3.06 -3.07 -1.32
N ASP A 138 2.68 -4.35 -1.17
CA ASP A 138 2.37 -5.20 -2.30
C ASP A 138 1.02 -4.79 -2.91
N SER A 139 0.80 -5.17 -4.16
CA SER A 139 -0.44 -4.93 -4.90
C SER A 139 -0.66 -6.07 -5.87
N PRO A 140 -1.93 -6.35 -6.26
CA PRO A 140 -2.21 -7.39 -7.23
C PRO A 140 -1.46 -7.19 -8.54
N ARG A 141 -0.83 -8.28 -9.02
CA ARG A 141 0.03 -8.30 -10.21
C ARG A 141 0.12 -9.69 -10.83
N LEU A 142 0.84 -9.81 -11.94
CA LEU A 142 1.23 -11.10 -12.49
C LEU A 142 2.71 -11.37 -12.19
N GLU A 143 3.03 -12.55 -11.72
CA GLU A 143 4.39 -12.99 -11.38
C GLU A 143 4.84 -14.07 -12.36
N LEU A 144 6.11 -14.07 -12.73
CA LEU A 144 6.64 -15.11 -13.60
C LEU A 144 6.76 -16.45 -12.86
N LYS A 145 6.35 -17.54 -13.52
CA LYS A 145 6.61 -18.89 -13.01
C LYS A 145 8.11 -19.20 -13.04
N GLY A 146 8.58 -20.16 -12.27
CA GLY A 146 10.02 -20.50 -12.17
C GLY A 146 10.68 -20.98 -13.48
N ARG A 147 9.91 -21.36 -14.51
CA ARG A 147 10.36 -21.61 -15.87
C ARG A 147 9.41 -20.91 -16.85
N PRO A 148 9.51 -19.59 -16.94
CA PRO A 148 8.45 -18.82 -17.56
C PRO A 148 8.49 -18.81 -19.09
N LEU A 149 9.66 -18.97 -19.69
CA LEU A 149 9.88 -18.77 -21.11
C LEU A 149 9.50 -19.99 -21.93
N PHE A 150 8.53 -19.83 -22.85
CA PHE A 150 8.09 -20.84 -23.79
C PHE A 150 7.69 -20.20 -25.13
N GLU A 151 7.42 -21.05 -26.13
CA GLU A 151 6.97 -20.63 -27.45
C GLU A 151 5.66 -21.32 -27.82
N ALA A 152 4.74 -20.57 -28.41
CA ALA A 152 3.51 -21.08 -28.97
C ALA A 152 3.06 -20.22 -30.16
N SER A 153 2.61 -20.87 -31.22
CA SER A 153 2.08 -20.21 -32.43
C SER A 153 3.00 -19.12 -33.01
N GLU A 154 4.30 -19.37 -33.01
CA GLU A 154 5.33 -18.43 -33.49
C GLU A 154 5.45 -17.14 -32.65
N PHE A 155 5.13 -17.21 -31.35
CA PHE A 155 5.36 -16.17 -30.38
C PHE A 155 6.14 -16.71 -29.18
N ALA A 156 7.07 -15.93 -28.66
CA ALA A 156 7.62 -16.15 -27.33
C ALA A 156 6.71 -15.55 -26.29
N LEU A 157 6.47 -16.28 -25.20
CA LEU A 157 5.59 -15.89 -24.10
C LEU A 157 6.27 -16.14 -22.74
N PHE A 158 5.80 -15.42 -21.72
CA PHE A 158 6.07 -15.75 -20.34
C PHE A 158 4.87 -16.42 -19.69
N GLN A 159 5.09 -17.57 -19.03
CA GLN A 159 4.09 -18.15 -18.15
C GLN A 159 4.00 -17.39 -16.84
N THR A 160 2.80 -17.03 -16.46
CA THR A 160 2.54 -16.26 -15.27
C THR A 160 1.71 -17.00 -14.22
N ASN A 161 1.79 -16.52 -12.99
CA ASN A 161 0.86 -16.73 -11.90
C ASN A 161 0.32 -15.36 -11.48
N TYR A 162 -0.75 -15.29 -10.71
CA TYR A 162 -1.26 -14.02 -10.18
C TYR A 162 -0.97 -13.90 -8.68
N HIS A 163 -0.72 -12.67 -8.23
CA HIS A 163 -0.58 -12.26 -6.85
C HIS A 163 -1.82 -11.45 -6.46
N GLY A 164 -2.46 -11.80 -5.31
CA GLY A 164 -3.68 -11.15 -4.86
C GLY A 164 -4.94 -11.55 -5.63
N GLY A 165 -6.06 -11.00 -5.24
CA GLY A 165 -7.38 -11.29 -5.81
C GLY A 165 -7.69 -10.42 -7.03
N ILE A 166 -7.56 -10.95 -8.25
CA ILE A 166 -7.81 -10.20 -9.50
C ILE A 166 -9.00 -10.74 -10.31
N LYS A 167 -9.54 -9.87 -11.15
CA LYS A 167 -10.47 -10.26 -12.22
C LYS A 167 -9.69 -10.43 -13.53
N TYR A 168 -9.47 -11.66 -13.96
CA TYR A 168 -8.56 -12.02 -15.04
C TYR A 168 -8.79 -11.25 -16.34
N HIS A 169 -10.06 -11.03 -16.76
CA HIS A 169 -10.42 -10.30 -17.96
C HIS A 169 -9.98 -8.83 -17.96
N GLN A 170 -9.65 -8.25 -16.81
CA GLN A 170 -9.18 -6.87 -16.74
C GLN A 170 -7.69 -6.72 -17.05
N TRP A 171 -6.96 -7.84 -17.13
CA TRP A 171 -5.52 -7.88 -17.38
C TRP A 171 -5.16 -8.11 -18.86
N THR A 172 -6.17 -8.28 -19.71
CA THR A 172 -5.97 -8.38 -21.16
C THR A 172 -6.01 -7.03 -21.85
N ASN A 173 -5.35 -6.93 -23.02
CA ASN A 173 -5.33 -5.74 -23.90
C ASN A 173 -4.83 -4.44 -23.23
N LEU A 174 -3.97 -4.55 -22.24
CA LEU A 174 -3.33 -3.38 -21.60
C LEU A 174 -1.81 -3.49 -21.68
N PRO A 175 -1.09 -2.37 -21.79
CA PRO A 175 0.37 -2.36 -21.74
C PRO A 175 0.86 -2.78 -20.37
N LEU A 176 1.79 -3.73 -20.34
CA LEU A 176 2.46 -4.24 -19.15
C LEU A 176 3.95 -3.91 -19.19
N ALA A 177 4.52 -3.61 -18.03
CA ALA A 177 5.95 -3.47 -17.79
C ALA A 177 6.46 -4.68 -17.00
N LEU A 178 7.69 -5.09 -17.24
CA LEU A 178 8.38 -6.16 -16.51
C LEU A 178 9.32 -5.53 -15.49
N MET A 179 9.11 -5.84 -14.20
CA MET A 179 9.89 -5.28 -13.11
C MET A 179 10.26 -6.34 -12.08
N GLY A 180 11.35 -6.10 -11.36
CA GLY A 180 11.75 -6.93 -10.22
C GLY A 180 13.23 -7.20 -10.17
N ARG A 181 13.61 -8.33 -9.57
CA ARG A 181 15.00 -8.69 -9.29
C ARG A 181 15.29 -10.14 -9.68
N ILE A 182 16.51 -10.39 -10.13
CA ILE A 182 17.04 -11.72 -10.38
C ILE A 182 18.25 -11.93 -9.48
N ASP A 183 18.14 -12.87 -8.54
CA ASP A 183 19.26 -13.26 -7.68
C ASP A 183 19.98 -14.45 -8.30
N LYS A 184 21.23 -14.22 -8.73
CA LYS A 184 22.03 -15.23 -9.41
C LYS A 184 22.71 -16.18 -8.42
N LYS A 185 23.04 -17.36 -8.90
CA LYS A 185 23.66 -18.41 -8.09
C LYS A 185 25.04 -18.00 -7.52
N ASP A 186 25.73 -17.03 -8.12
CA ASP A 186 26.98 -16.49 -7.65
C ASP A 186 26.83 -15.43 -6.54
N GLY A 187 25.61 -15.13 -6.13
CA GLY A 187 25.27 -14.13 -5.11
C GLY A 187 25.11 -12.73 -5.64
N THR A 188 25.20 -12.51 -6.94
CA THR A 188 24.91 -11.19 -7.54
C THR A 188 23.42 -11.02 -7.79
N SER A 189 22.92 -9.79 -7.63
CA SER A 189 21.53 -9.41 -7.89
C SER A 189 21.44 -8.43 -9.04
N ILE A 190 20.44 -8.61 -9.89
CA ILE A 190 20.19 -7.77 -11.07
C ILE A 190 18.79 -7.19 -10.95
N GLN A 191 18.67 -5.86 -11.02
CA GLN A 191 17.38 -5.18 -11.12
C GLN A 191 16.92 -5.17 -12.60
N VAL A 192 15.66 -5.46 -12.82
CA VAL A 192 15.00 -5.41 -14.14
C VAL A 192 13.86 -4.41 -14.06
N SER A 193 13.84 -3.47 -15.01
CA SER A 193 12.74 -2.53 -15.21
C SER A 193 12.63 -2.24 -16.70
N VAL A 194 11.58 -2.72 -17.35
CA VAL A 194 11.34 -2.54 -18.79
C VAL A 194 9.87 -2.24 -19.01
N GLY A 195 9.55 -1.16 -19.70
CA GLY A 195 8.19 -0.80 -20.12
C GLY A 195 7.57 0.37 -19.37
N LEU A 196 8.30 1.02 -18.45
CA LEU A 196 7.86 2.25 -17.79
C LEU A 196 8.28 3.51 -18.55
N ASP A 197 9.45 3.49 -19.17
CA ASP A 197 9.91 4.57 -20.02
C ASP A 197 9.25 4.51 -21.39
N THR A 198 9.05 5.67 -22.02
CA THR A 198 8.34 5.77 -23.32
C THR A 198 9.09 5.09 -24.46
N ASP A 199 10.40 4.92 -24.34
CA ASP A 199 11.26 4.29 -25.33
C ASP A 199 11.40 2.78 -25.12
N ASP A 200 10.91 2.25 -24.00
CA ASP A 200 10.91 0.82 -23.69
C ASP A 200 9.87 0.05 -24.49
N PRO A 201 10.13 -1.22 -24.82
CA PRO A 201 9.09 -2.12 -25.27
C PRO A 201 8.11 -2.42 -24.13
N ILE A 202 6.85 -2.63 -24.48
CA ILE A 202 5.81 -3.09 -23.56
C ILE A 202 5.43 -4.54 -23.85
N PHE A 203 4.77 -5.18 -22.89
CA PHE A 203 4.23 -6.52 -23.01
C PHE A 203 2.70 -6.48 -22.97
N MET A 204 2.03 -7.48 -23.52
CA MET A 204 0.56 -7.50 -23.54
C MET A 204 0.04 -8.94 -23.65
N ILE A 205 -1.10 -9.18 -23.03
CA ILE A 205 -1.92 -10.38 -23.15
C ILE A 205 -3.04 -10.06 -24.15
N PRO A 206 -2.97 -10.50 -25.42
CA PRO A 206 -3.97 -10.16 -26.40
C PRO A 206 -5.23 -11.00 -26.22
N GLU A 207 -6.39 -10.36 -26.24
CA GLU A 207 -7.71 -11.01 -26.22
C GLU A 207 -8.20 -11.25 -27.66
N LEU A 208 -9.05 -12.26 -27.82
CA LEU A 208 -9.64 -12.57 -29.12
C LEU A 208 -10.55 -11.43 -29.61
N SER A 209 -10.51 -11.18 -30.91
CA SER A 209 -11.45 -10.24 -31.53
C SER A 209 -12.86 -10.83 -31.58
N PRO A 210 -13.92 -9.99 -31.58
CA PRO A 210 -15.31 -10.46 -31.66
C PRO A 210 -15.62 -11.31 -32.91
N HIS A 211 -14.80 -11.21 -33.94
CA HIS A 211 -14.99 -11.95 -35.18
C HIS A 211 -14.77 -13.45 -35.03
N VAL A 212 -13.91 -13.87 -34.11
CA VAL A 212 -13.52 -15.26 -33.88
C VAL A 212 -13.91 -15.83 -32.53
N ASP A 213 -14.62 -15.05 -31.70
CA ASP A 213 -14.89 -15.37 -30.27
C ASP A 213 -16.33 -15.85 -29.99
N ARG A 214 -17.13 -16.14 -31.01
CA ARG A 214 -18.55 -16.51 -30.85
C ARG A 214 -18.77 -17.74 -29.95
N SER A 215 -17.82 -18.66 -29.91
CA SER A 215 -17.91 -19.89 -29.09
C SER A 215 -17.87 -19.64 -27.60
N ARG A 216 -17.35 -18.49 -27.16
CA ARG A 216 -17.25 -18.13 -25.73
C ARG A 216 -18.43 -17.29 -25.20
N ASN A 217 -19.37 -16.88 -26.06
CA ASN A 217 -20.51 -16.03 -25.67
C ASN A 217 -21.41 -16.62 -24.56
N SER A 218 -21.37 -17.94 -24.37
CA SER A 218 -22.14 -18.64 -23.34
C SER A 218 -21.35 -18.94 -22.06
N LYS A 219 -20.06 -18.61 -22.04
CA LYS A 219 -19.23 -18.81 -20.84
C LYS A 219 -19.60 -17.82 -19.73
N THR A 220 -19.41 -18.23 -18.48
CA THR A 220 -19.47 -17.30 -17.36
C THR A 220 -18.25 -16.36 -17.41
N LEU A 221 -18.31 -15.23 -16.73
CA LEU A 221 -17.18 -14.30 -16.67
C LEU A 221 -15.91 -14.97 -16.09
N ALA A 222 -16.08 -15.88 -15.15
CA ALA A 222 -14.98 -16.63 -14.55
C ALA A 222 -14.33 -17.64 -15.49
N ASP A 223 -15.09 -18.16 -16.47
CA ASP A 223 -14.62 -19.13 -17.45
C ASP A 223 -14.19 -18.48 -18.77
N PHE A 224 -14.43 -17.17 -18.90
CA PHE A 224 -14.17 -16.43 -20.14
C PHE A 224 -12.66 -16.22 -20.35
N ILE A 225 -11.96 -15.77 -19.31
CA ILE A 225 -10.51 -15.72 -19.20
C ILE A 225 -10.13 -16.51 -17.95
N THR A 226 -9.25 -17.49 -18.07
CA THR A 226 -8.76 -18.28 -16.94
C THR A 226 -7.38 -17.78 -16.48
N PRO A 227 -6.90 -18.15 -15.29
CA PRO A 227 -5.56 -17.76 -14.85
C PRO A 227 -4.44 -18.18 -15.80
N GLU A 228 -4.56 -19.34 -16.45
CA GLU A 228 -3.56 -19.85 -17.41
C GLU A 228 -3.62 -19.14 -18.77
N ASP A 229 -4.63 -18.30 -19.01
CA ASP A 229 -4.70 -17.46 -20.23
C ASP A 229 -3.93 -16.13 -20.07
N LEU A 230 -3.33 -15.86 -18.88
CA LEU A 230 -2.66 -14.59 -18.56
C LEU A 230 -1.17 -14.58 -18.94
N ASP A 231 -0.81 -15.19 -20.07
CA ASP A 231 0.55 -15.26 -20.57
C ASP A 231 0.83 -14.18 -21.61
N PRO A 232 1.66 -13.15 -21.29
CA PRO A 232 1.94 -12.07 -22.24
C PRO A 232 2.87 -12.50 -23.36
N ILE A 233 2.66 -11.92 -24.54
CA ILE A 233 3.61 -11.98 -25.66
C ILE A 233 4.82 -11.11 -25.32
N ILE A 234 6.01 -11.67 -25.51
CA ILE A 234 7.30 -11.02 -25.25
C ILE A 234 8.24 -11.00 -26.46
N GLY A 235 7.91 -11.68 -27.55
CA GLY A 235 8.71 -11.70 -28.77
C GLY A 235 7.99 -12.37 -29.92
N HIS A 236 8.42 -12.03 -31.18
CA HIS A 236 7.86 -12.58 -32.40
C HIS A 236 8.88 -12.72 -33.55
N ILE A 237 10.09 -12.18 -33.40
CA ILE A 237 11.10 -12.24 -34.48
C ILE A 237 11.95 -13.49 -34.29
N PRO A 238 11.93 -14.46 -35.23
CA PRO A 238 12.77 -15.65 -35.18
C PRO A 238 14.24 -15.30 -35.43
N GLY A 239 15.14 -16.19 -35.06
CA GLY A 239 16.57 -16.09 -35.44
C GLY A 239 16.80 -16.11 -36.93
N GLU A 240 17.95 -15.61 -37.39
CA GLU A 240 18.32 -15.54 -38.82
C GLU A 240 18.22 -16.90 -39.53
N ASP A 241 18.51 -17.98 -38.82
CA ASP A 241 18.43 -19.36 -39.33
C ASP A 241 17.05 -20.03 -39.08
N GLY A 242 16.02 -19.25 -38.69
CA GLY A 242 14.71 -19.79 -38.32
C GLY A 242 14.70 -20.47 -36.95
N GLY A 243 15.63 -20.11 -36.05
CA GLY A 243 15.67 -20.60 -34.68
C GLY A 243 14.56 -20.07 -33.81
N ASP A 244 14.35 -20.70 -32.66
CA ASP A 244 13.26 -20.41 -31.70
C ASP A 244 13.25 -18.96 -31.28
N ILE A 245 12.07 -18.32 -31.28
CA ILE A 245 11.86 -16.94 -30.86
C ILE A 245 12.15 -16.78 -29.37
N ALA A 246 11.82 -17.78 -28.57
CA ALA A 246 12.13 -17.81 -27.12
C ALA A 246 13.65 -17.75 -26.87
N ASP A 247 14.47 -18.34 -27.72
CA ASP A 247 15.93 -18.26 -27.61
C ASP A 247 16.45 -16.85 -28.00
N GLN A 248 15.78 -16.15 -28.93
CA GLN A 248 16.12 -14.75 -29.23
C GLN A 248 15.82 -13.82 -28.02
N VAL A 249 14.68 -14.02 -27.37
CA VAL A 249 14.37 -13.27 -26.13
C VAL A 249 15.39 -13.58 -25.05
N LEU A 250 15.78 -14.84 -24.88
CA LEU A 250 16.83 -15.22 -23.93
C LEU A 250 18.19 -14.61 -24.27
N ALA A 251 18.55 -14.55 -25.56
CA ALA A 251 19.77 -13.90 -26.01
C ALA A 251 19.77 -12.40 -25.69
N TYR A 252 18.63 -11.71 -25.88
CA TYR A 252 18.45 -10.32 -25.47
C TYR A 252 18.62 -10.15 -23.95
N LEU A 253 17.95 -10.97 -23.14
CA LEU A 253 18.07 -10.93 -21.67
C LEU A 253 19.51 -11.21 -21.22
N SER A 254 20.22 -12.09 -21.92
CA SER A 254 21.62 -12.39 -21.65
C SER A 254 22.54 -11.22 -21.99
N GLN A 255 22.29 -10.54 -23.11
CA GLN A 255 23.09 -9.39 -23.56
C GLN A 255 22.90 -8.18 -22.66
N GLU A 256 21.65 -7.83 -22.33
CA GLU A 256 21.31 -6.61 -21.56
C GLU A 256 21.54 -6.79 -20.06
N TYR A 257 21.21 -7.97 -19.53
CA TYR A 257 21.21 -8.22 -18.09
C TYR A 257 22.18 -9.31 -17.63
N GLY A 258 22.89 -9.97 -18.56
CA GLY A 258 23.77 -11.10 -18.22
C GLY A 258 23.02 -12.31 -17.62
N VAL A 259 21.75 -12.50 -17.98
CA VAL A 259 20.86 -13.51 -17.43
C VAL A 259 20.84 -14.75 -18.29
N THR A 260 20.90 -15.92 -17.69
CA THR A 260 20.72 -17.22 -18.34
C THR A 260 19.32 -17.78 -18.07
N ARG A 261 18.90 -18.79 -18.85
CA ARG A 261 17.63 -19.51 -18.59
C ARG A 261 17.54 -20.09 -17.19
N ALA A 262 18.68 -20.49 -16.60
CA ALA A 262 18.73 -21.02 -15.24
C ALA A 262 18.50 -19.96 -14.15
N ASP A 263 18.92 -18.71 -14.41
CA ASP A 263 18.75 -17.61 -13.46
C ASP A 263 17.29 -17.18 -13.34
N LEU A 264 16.46 -17.44 -14.34
CA LEU A 264 15.00 -17.21 -14.27
C LEU A 264 14.30 -18.03 -13.19
N VAL A 265 14.89 -19.13 -12.72
CA VAL A 265 14.33 -19.94 -11.61
C VAL A 265 14.34 -19.19 -10.27
N SER A 266 15.30 -18.31 -10.08
CA SER A 266 15.43 -17.44 -8.90
C SER A 266 15.12 -15.97 -9.21
N ALA A 267 14.33 -15.73 -10.26
CA ALA A 267 13.83 -14.41 -10.62
C ALA A 267 12.54 -14.10 -9.88
N GLU A 268 12.49 -12.97 -9.23
CA GLU A 268 11.30 -12.34 -8.68
C GLU A 268 10.91 -11.21 -9.62
N LEU A 269 10.29 -11.62 -10.74
CA LEU A 269 9.87 -10.72 -11.81
C LEU A 269 8.36 -10.66 -11.91
N SER A 270 7.83 -9.47 -11.98
CA SER A 270 6.41 -9.17 -12.06
C SER A 270 6.07 -8.38 -13.31
N LEU A 271 4.93 -8.67 -13.88
CA LEU A 271 4.28 -7.85 -14.88
C LEU A 271 3.26 -6.95 -14.21
N VAL A 272 3.46 -5.66 -14.36
CA VAL A 272 2.61 -4.60 -13.79
C VAL A 272 2.09 -3.69 -14.90
N PRO A 273 0.93 -3.04 -14.74
CA PRO A 273 0.45 -2.07 -15.72
C PRO A 273 1.49 -0.97 -15.98
N ALA A 274 1.79 -0.70 -17.26
CA ALA A 274 2.78 0.31 -17.66
C ALA A 274 2.24 1.75 -17.62
N GLY A 275 0.92 1.93 -17.54
CA GLY A 275 0.27 3.24 -17.59
C GLY A 275 0.73 4.17 -16.47
N ALA A 276 1.09 5.42 -16.80
CA ALA A 276 1.45 6.43 -15.80
C ALA A 276 0.24 6.86 -14.96
N PRO A 277 0.42 7.26 -13.70
CA PRO A 277 -0.63 7.89 -12.91
C PRO A 277 -1.14 9.17 -13.58
N ARG A 278 -2.46 9.41 -13.52
CA ARG A 278 -3.08 10.58 -14.14
C ARG A 278 -4.22 11.14 -13.30
N ASP A 279 -4.44 12.46 -13.42
CA ASP A 279 -5.68 13.05 -12.96
C ASP A 279 -6.85 12.52 -13.79
N MET A 280 -7.98 12.31 -13.12
CA MET A 280 -9.22 11.85 -13.73
C MET A 280 -10.33 12.87 -13.53
N GLY A 281 -11.17 13.04 -14.56
CA GLY A 281 -12.25 14.01 -14.61
C GLY A 281 -11.81 15.37 -15.15
N PHE A 282 -12.77 16.18 -15.60
CA PHE A 282 -12.50 17.52 -16.12
C PHE A 282 -12.01 18.48 -15.01
N ASP A 283 -12.42 18.23 -13.79
CA ASP A 283 -12.05 18.96 -12.57
C ASP A 283 -10.76 18.46 -11.94
N ARG A 284 -10.20 17.34 -12.44
CA ARG A 284 -9.00 16.69 -11.91
C ARG A 284 -9.13 16.25 -10.43
N GLY A 285 -10.37 16.04 -9.97
CA GLY A 285 -10.67 15.75 -8.57
C GLY A 285 -10.32 14.34 -8.11
N LEU A 286 -9.82 13.47 -9.01
CA LEU A 286 -9.47 12.08 -8.75
C LEU A 286 -8.14 11.73 -9.42
N ILE A 287 -7.45 10.70 -8.89
CA ILE A 287 -6.24 10.13 -9.47
C ILE A 287 -6.53 8.72 -9.93
N ALA A 288 -6.16 8.41 -11.17
CA ALA A 288 -6.20 7.05 -11.69
C ALA A 288 -4.77 6.49 -11.78
N ALA A 289 -4.52 5.35 -11.13
CA ALA A 289 -3.19 4.74 -11.08
C ALA A 289 -3.27 3.23 -10.79
N TYR A 290 -2.21 2.52 -11.13
CA TYR A 290 -1.96 1.16 -10.67
C TYR A 290 -1.34 1.17 -9.26
N GLY A 291 -1.75 0.23 -8.43
CA GLY A 291 -1.11 -0.03 -7.13
C GLY A 291 -1.50 0.97 -6.05
N GLN A 292 -2.63 1.65 -6.17
CA GLN A 292 -3.16 2.50 -5.10
C GLN A 292 -3.56 1.68 -3.87
N ASP A 293 -3.87 0.40 -4.04
CA ASP A 293 -3.99 -0.62 -3.02
C ASP A 293 -2.60 -1.26 -2.80
N ASP A 294 -1.87 -1.06 -1.66
CA ASP A 294 -2.20 -0.02 -0.65
C ASP A 294 -1.08 1.03 -0.56
N ARG A 295 -0.43 1.33 -1.70
CA ARG A 295 0.66 2.32 -1.73
C ARG A 295 0.19 3.74 -1.48
N LEU A 296 -1.13 4.01 -1.59
CA LEU A 296 -1.68 5.30 -1.22
C LEU A 296 -1.54 5.54 0.29
N ALA A 297 -1.99 4.59 1.11
CA ALA A 297 -1.89 4.70 2.55
C ALA A 297 -0.43 4.61 3.03
N SER A 298 0.36 3.74 2.40
CA SER A 298 1.79 3.63 2.69
C SER A 298 2.54 4.94 2.42
N TYR A 299 2.28 5.61 1.30
CA TYR A 299 2.87 6.92 1.02
C TYR A 299 2.42 7.99 2.02
N ALA A 300 1.14 8.00 2.38
CA ALA A 300 0.63 8.91 3.40
C ALA A 300 1.32 8.68 4.76
N ALA A 301 1.53 7.42 5.16
CA ALA A 301 2.25 7.07 6.38
C ALA A 301 3.71 7.54 6.37
N LEU A 302 4.43 7.35 5.25
CA LEU A 302 5.79 7.87 5.07
C LEU A 302 5.86 9.40 5.26
N ARG A 303 4.98 10.13 4.54
CA ARG A 303 4.90 11.60 4.59
C ARG A 303 4.58 12.10 5.99
N ALA A 304 3.73 11.40 6.69
CA ALA A 304 3.31 11.77 8.02
C ALA A 304 4.43 11.62 9.06
N VAL A 305 5.06 10.45 9.10
CA VAL A 305 6.14 10.20 10.07
C VAL A 305 7.34 11.11 9.79
N ALA A 306 7.61 11.44 8.53
CA ALA A 306 8.69 12.36 8.18
C ALA A 306 8.52 13.79 8.73
N GLN A 307 7.26 14.24 8.93
CA GLN A 307 6.94 15.57 9.48
C GLN A 307 6.98 15.65 11.01
N ILE A 308 7.20 14.52 11.68
CA ILE A 308 7.24 14.45 13.13
C ILE A 308 8.64 14.84 13.62
N ASP A 309 8.65 15.70 14.65
CA ASP A 309 9.84 16.03 15.42
C ASP A 309 9.49 15.90 16.92
N HIS A 310 10.33 15.23 17.71
CA HIS A 310 10.18 15.06 19.17
C HIS A 310 8.77 14.66 19.63
N PRO A 311 8.21 13.50 19.18
CA PRO A 311 6.91 13.02 19.65
C PRO A 311 7.00 12.58 21.11
N ASP A 312 5.87 12.58 21.85
CA ASP A 312 5.85 12.04 23.21
C ASP A 312 6.21 10.54 23.19
N LYS A 313 5.54 9.74 22.36
CA LYS A 313 5.85 8.31 22.16
C LYS A 313 6.61 8.09 20.88
N THR A 314 7.47 7.09 20.87
CA THR A 314 8.10 6.65 19.61
C THR A 314 7.02 6.36 18.58
N THR A 315 7.12 7.04 17.44
CA THR A 315 6.15 6.95 16.36
C THR A 315 6.76 6.24 15.15
N MET A 316 5.98 5.36 14.51
CA MET A 316 6.47 4.50 13.45
C MET A 316 5.49 4.44 12.27
N ALA A 317 6.01 4.48 11.05
CA ALA A 317 5.38 3.91 9.87
C ALA A 317 5.93 2.49 9.67
N PHE A 318 5.06 1.48 9.68
CA PHE A 318 5.41 0.06 9.51
C PHE A 318 4.77 -0.47 8.24
N LEU A 319 5.57 -0.62 7.18
CA LEU A 319 5.11 -0.86 5.82
C LEU A 319 5.58 -2.23 5.35
N VAL A 320 4.62 -3.16 5.19
CA VAL A 320 4.88 -4.60 5.02
C VAL A 320 4.47 -5.11 3.65
N ASP A 321 5.02 -6.24 3.29
CA ASP A 321 4.74 -7.00 2.07
C ASP A 321 3.72 -8.13 2.34
N ASN A 322 3.23 -8.77 1.26
CA ASN A 322 2.44 -10.01 1.28
C ASN A 322 1.05 -9.93 1.95
N GLU A 323 0.45 -8.76 2.09
CA GLU A 323 -0.93 -8.66 2.57
C GLU A 323 -1.89 -9.38 1.62
N GLU A 324 -1.77 -9.11 0.33
CA GLU A 324 -2.62 -9.60 -0.76
C GLU A 324 -2.65 -11.13 -0.90
N VAL A 325 -1.69 -11.80 -0.27
CA VAL A 325 -1.59 -13.28 -0.26
C VAL A 325 -1.65 -13.87 1.15
N GLY A 326 -2.17 -13.10 2.12
CA GLY A 326 -2.49 -13.54 3.47
C GLY A 326 -1.41 -13.29 4.51
N ASN A 327 -0.65 -12.20 4.39
CA ASN A 327 0.33 -11.72 5.38
C ASN A 327 1.49 -12.67 5.69
N ARG A 328 1.64 -13.75 4.97
CA ARG A 328 2.63 -14.80 5.25
C ARG A 328 3.95 -14.51 4.56
N ASN A 329 4.99 -15.25 4.94
CA ASN A 329 6.39 -15.03 4.59
C ASN A 329 7.10 -14.16 5.65
N ASN A 330 8.43 -14.13 5.59
CA ASN A 330 9.30 -13.41 6.54
C ASN A 330 9.37 -11.89 6.28
N THR A 331 8.59 -11.38 5.34
CA THR A 331 8.42 -9.94 5.01
C THR A 331 6.98 -9.46 5.21
N GLY A 332 6.03 -10.39 5.45
CA GLY A 332 4.64 -10.07 5.74
C GLY A 332 4.38 -9.76 7.22
N ALA A 333 3.19 -9.21 7.50
CA ALA A 333 2.79 -8.81 8.85
C ALA A 333 2.71 -9.98 9.85
N HIS A 334 2.52 -11.21 9.37
CA HIS A 334 2.50 -12.42 10.20
C HIS A 334 3.89 -12.85 10.71
N SER A 335 4.98 -12.26 10.19
CA SER A 335 6.34 -12.59 10.60
C SER A 335 6.69 -12.03 11.98
N ASP A 336 7.70 -12.63 12.61
CA ASP A 336 8.23 -12.14 13.90
C ASP A 336 9.06 -10.84 13.75
N TYR A 337 9.24 -10.31 12.52
CA TYR A 337 10.07 -9.13 12.26
C TYR A 337 9.66 -7.91 13.08
N PHE A 338 8.35 -7.65 13.19
CA PHE A 338 7.84 -6.54 14.02
C PHE A 338 8.26 -6.67 15.49
N ALA A 339 8.03 -7.85 16.08
CA ALA A 339 8.39 -8.13 17.46
C ALA A 339 9.91 -8.08 17.68
N ASP A 340 10.69 -8.57 16.71
CA ASP A 340 12.16 -8.49 16.72
C ASP A 340 12.64 -7.04 16.72
N LEU A 341 12.16 -6.21 15.81
CA LEU A 341 12.51 -4.79 15.74
C LEU A 341 12.23 -4.07 17.06
N LEU A 342 11.00 -4.18 17.59
CA LEU A 342 10.64 -3.54 18.86
C LEU A 342 11.46 -4.04 20.05
N SER A 343 11.75 -5.36 20.07
CA SER A 343 12.59 -5.98 21.11
C SER A 343 14.02 -5.44 21.07
N ARG A 344 14.62 -5.29 19.90
CA ARG A 344 15.96 -4.71 19.71
C ARG A 344 16.01 -3.24 20.12
N LEU A 345 15.03 -2.43 19.76
CA LEU A 345 14.93 -1.04 20.17
C LEU A 345 14.82 -0.90 21.69
N LEU A 346 13.97 -1.72 22.30
CA LEU A 346 13.82 -1.75 23.76
C LEU A 346 15.11 -2.20 24.45
N TYR A 347 15.79 -3.22 23.92
CA TYR A 347 17.07 -3.68 24.43
C TYR A 347 18.16 -2.60 24.32
N ALA A 348 18.22 -1.90 23.19
CA ALA A 348 19.16 -0.80 22.98
C ALA A 348 18.99 0.34 23.98
N GLN A 349 17.71 0.67 24.34
CA GLN A 349 17.42 1.70 25.32
C GLN A 349 17.70 1.24 26.77
N LEU A 350 17.28 0.02 27.13
CA LEU A 350 17.34 -0.50 28.50
C LEU A 350 18.64 -1.26 28.81
N GLN A 351 19.35 -1.73 27.80
CA GLN A 351 20.56 -2.53 27.94
C GLN A 351 20.38 -3.71 28.92
N GLY A 352 21.19 -3.78 29.97
CA GLY A 352 21.13 -4.84 30.98
C GLY A 352 19.84 -4.91 31.80
N ASP A 353 18.98 -3.91 31.73
CA ASP A 353 17.69 -3.85 32.42
C ASP A 353 16.52 -4.41 31.59
N TYR A 354 16.76 -4.82 30.35
CA TYR A 354 15.75 -5.48 29.52
C TYR A 354 15.19 -6.75 30.20
N ARG A 355 13.85 -6.86 30.15
CA ARG A 355 13.10 -8.03 30.63
C ARG A 355 11.90 -8.25 29.71
N GLU A 356 11.59 -9.51 29.39
CA GLU A 356 10.43 -9.88 28.56
C GLU A 356 9.10 -9.25 29.02
N PRO A 357 8.79 -9.16 30.34
CA PRO A 357 7.56 -8.47 30.77
C PRO A 357 7.51 -6.99 30.39
N LEU A 358 8.64 -6.31 30.24
CA LEU A 358 8.68 -4.90 29.78
C LEU A 358 8.32 -4.83 28.31
N PHE A 359 8.83 -5.72 27.48
CA PHE A 359 8.44 -5.84 26.07
C PHE A 359 6.94 -6.10 25.92
N ARG A 360 6.40 -7.08 26.67
CA ARG A 360 4.95 -7.35 26.66
C ARG A 360 4.13 -6.16 27.17
N SER A 361 4.69 -5.35 28.07
CA SER A 361 4.05 -4.11 28.53
C SER A 361 4.06 -3.06 27.42
N ALA A 362 5.16 -2.89 26.71
CA ALA A 362 5.25 -1.97 25.58
C ALA A 362 4.20 -2.30 24.51
N LEU A 363 4.04 -3.59 24.13
CA LEU A 363 3.01 -4.02 23.19
C LEU A 363 1.59 -3.62 23.66
N ARG A 364 1.24 -3.90 24.93
CA ARG A 364 -0.10 -3.55 25.47
C ARG A 364 -0.37 -2.05 25.52
N GLN A 365 0.65 -1.21 25.56
CA GLN A 365 0.52 0.24 25.60
C GLN A 365 0.64 0.87 24.22
N THR A 366 0.94 0.06 23.20
CA THR A 366 1.03 0.48 21.80
C THR A 366 -0.37 0.70 21.23
N LYS A 367 -0.50 1.76 20.44
CA LYS A 367 -1.66 2.02 19.61
C LYS A 367 -1.27 1.87 18.15
N PHE A 368 -2.04 1.08 17.44
CA PHE A 368 -1.78 0.76 16.05
C PHE A 368 -2.98 1.13 15.17
N ILE A 369 -2.77 1.99 14.21
CA ILE A 369 -3.73 2.30 13.15
C ILE A 369 -3.28 1.52 11.91
N SER A 370 -4.04 0.50 11.55
CA SER A 370 -3.87 -0.26 10.32
C SER A 370 -4.62 0.47 9.22
N ILE A 371 -3.90 1.04 8.27
CA ILE A 371 -4.50 1.77 7.16
C ILE A 371 -4.45 0.88 5.92
N ASP A 372 -5.57 0.88 5.18
CA ASP A 372 -5.71 0.20 3.91
C ASP A 372 -6.87 0.83 3.13
N VAL A 373 -6.80 0.82 1.84
CA VAL A 373 -7.91 1.30 1.01
C VAL A 373 -9.14 0.39 1.14
N ASN A 374 -10.29 0.89 0.76
CA ASN A 374 -11.51 0.07 0.71
C ASN A 374 -12.41 0.50 -0.46
N PRO A 375 -13.27 -0.40 -0.97
CA PRO A 375 -14.17 -0.05 -2.06
C PRO A 375 -15.07 1.12 -1.69
N GLY A 376 -14.97 2.24 -2.41
CA GLY A 376 -15.90 3.34 -2.34
C GLY A 376 -17.24 3.01 -3.00
N ILE A 377 -18.27 3.82 -2.73
CA ILE A 377 -19.58 3.66 -3.39
C ILE A 377 -19.42 3.88 -4.90
N ASN A 378 -19.71 2.84 -5.68
CA ASN A 378 -19.61 2.90 -7.13
C ASN A 378 -20.92 3.42 -7.73
N PRO A 379 -20.91 4.49 -8.54
CA PRO A 379 -22.13 5.09 -9.09
C PRO A 379 -22.92 4.14 -10.02
N MET A 380 -22.24 3.16 -10.62
CA MET A 380 -22.89 2.16 -11.48
C MET A 380 -23.46 0.97 -10.70
N ASN A 381 -23.03 0.75 -9.46
CA ASN A 381 -23.43 -0.37 -8.63
C ASN A 381 -23.64 0.05 -7.15
N PRO A 382 -24.48 1.05 -6.85
CA PRO A 382 -24.60 1.57 -5.48
C PRO A 382 -25.21 0.55 -4.50
N GLY A 383 -25.95 -0.42 -5.02
CA GLY A 383 -26.66 -1.44 -4.21
C GLY A 383 -25.78 -2.49 -3.54
N VAL A 384 -24.44 -2.48 -3.79
CA VAL A 384 -23.51 -3.37 -3.09
C VAL A 384 -23.24 -2.91 -1.65
N TRP A 385 -23.58 -1.68 -1.31
CA TRP A 385 -23.48 -1.09 0.02
C TRP A 385 -24.85 -0.91 0.69
N GLU A 386 -24.84 -0.93 2.00
CA GLU A 386 -25.94 -0.40 2.83
C GLU A 386 -25.73 1.12 2.94
N PRO A 387 -26.72 1.97 2.62
CA PRO A 387 -26.51 3.42 2.46
C PRO A 387 -25.95 4.15 3.68
N GLY A 388 -26.29 3.70 4.89
CA GLY A 388 -25.85 4.34 6.13
C GLY A 388 -24.40 4.08 6.50
N ASN A 389 -23.75 3.10 5.87
CA ASN A 389 -22.37 2.70 6.15
C ASN A 389 -21.52 2.58 4.86
N ALA A 390 -21.94 3.28 3.82
CA ALA A 390 -21.27 3.26 2.52
C ALA A 390 -20.18 4.34 2.44
N PRO A 391 -18.93 3.97 2.13
CA PRO A 391 -17.83 4.93 2.07
C PRO A 391 -17.91 5.79 0.80
N LYS A 392 -17.80 7.10 0.97
CA LYS A 392 -17.86 8.10 -0.10
C LYS A 392 -16.47 8.71 -0.33
N LEU A 393 -16.07 8.85 -1.59
CA LEU A 393 -14.86 9.59 -1.96
C LEU A 393 -15.04 11.08 -1.63
N GLY A 394 -13.99 11.71 -1.08
CA GLY A 394 -14.04 13.12 -0.69
C GLY A 394 -14.78 13.44 0.61
N TYR A 395 -15.10 12.42 1.44
CA TYR A 395 -15.77 12.58 2.73
C TYR A 395 -14.89 12.16 3.93
N GLY A 396 -13.59 12.21 3.75
CA GLY A 396 -12.64 11.88 4.81
C GLY A 396 -12.32 10.38 4.92
N VAL A 397 -11.52 10.05 5.93
CA VAL A 397 -11.07 8.69 6.19
C VAL A 397 -12.20 7.81 6.74
N ASN A 398 -12.10 6.50 6.52
CA ASN A 398 -13.08 5.53 6.98
C ASN A 398 -12.59 4.82 8.24
N LEU A 399 -13.43 4.74 9.26
CA LEU A 399 -13.24 3.84 10.38
C LEU A 399 -13.89 2.49 10.06
N LYS A 400 -13.08 1.47 9.86
CA LYS A 400 -13.53 0.08 9.64
C LYS A 400 -13.75 -0.58 11.00
N LEU A 401 -14.97 -0.51 11.53
CA LEU A 401 -15.26 -0.97 12.89
C LEU A 401 -15.32 -2.51 12.99
N TYR A 402 -15.73 -3.16 11.91
CA TYR A 402 -15.86 -4.61 11.82
C TYR A 402 -15.27 -5.09 10.49
N GLY A 403 -14.09 -5.67 10.55
CA GLY A 403 -13.41 -6.29 9.41
C GLY A 403 -13.39 -7.81 9.51
N GLN A 404 -12.89 -8.49 8.47
CA GLN A 404 -12.71 -9.94 8.51
C GLN A 404 -11.43 -10.35 9.27
N GLY A 405 -10.51 -9.44 9.53
CA GLY A 405 -9.26 -9.69 10.25
C GLY A 405 -9.20 -9.08 11.63
N ASN A 406 -9.95 -8.00 11.89
CA ASN A 406 -9.89 -7.26 13.14
C ASN A 406 -11.25 -6.66 13.51
N THR A 407 -11.50 -6.52 14.81
CA THR A 407 -12.65 -5.80 15.39
C THR A 407 -12.13 -4.90 16.49
N ALA A 408 -12.23 -3.58 16.33
CA ALA A 408 -11.75 -2.62 17.31
C ALA A 408 -12.65 -2.61 18.54
N ASN A 409 -12.04 -2.44 19.72
CA ASN A 409 -12.77 -2.25 20.98
C ASN A 409 -13.38 -0.85 21.06
N SER A 410 -14.53 -0.72 21.70
CA SER A 410 -15.27 0.54 21.79
C SER A 410 -14.48 1.67 22.42
N GLU A 411 -13.62 1.37 23.39
CA GLU A 411 -12.75 2.35 24.05
C GLU A 411 -11.74 2.94 23.07
N PHE A 412 -11.16 2.11 22.21
CA PHE A 412 -10.21 2.56 21.19
C PHE A 412 -10.90 3.31 20.06
N ILE A 413 -12.11 2.89 19.66
CA ILE A 413 -12.95 3.65 18.73
C ILE A 413 -13.24 5.04 19.28
N ALA A 414 -13.63 5.16 20.57
CA ALA A 414 -13.92 6.44 21.21
C ALA A 414 -12.68 7.35 21.28
N TRP A 415 -11.51 6.77 21.60
CA TRP A 415 -10.23 7.49 21.58
C TRP A 415 -9.89 8.00 20.16
N THR A 416 -10.09 7.17 19.17
CA THR A 416 -9.83 7.51 17.76
C THR A 416 -10.76 8.63 17.28
N ARG A 417 -12.05 8.57 17.60
CA ARG A 417 -13.01 9.64 17.31
C ARG A 417 -12.57 10.95 17.95
N GLN A 418 -12.22 10.93 19.24
CA GLN A 418 -11.73 12.12 19.93
C GLN A 418 -10.48 12.69 19.26
N LEU A 419 -9.56 11.82 18.80
CA LEU A 419 -8.36 12.23 18.07
C LEU A 419 -8.72 12.97 16.77
N LEU A 420 -9.61 12.39 15.95
CA LEU A 420 -10.03 12.97 14.67
C LEU A 420 -10.79 14.29 14.88
N ASP A 421 -11.79 14.30 15.78
CA ASP A 421 -12.64 15.46 16.06
C ASP A 421 -11.84 16.62 16.63
N SER A 422 -10.92 16.37 17.58
CA SER A 422 -10.07 17.42 18.20
C SER A 422 -9.14 18.10 17.19
N ASN A 423 -8.94 17.52 16.04
CA ASN A 423 -8.04 17.99 14.99
C ASN A 423 -8.76 18.30 13.68
N GLU A 424 -10.09 18.32 13.73
CA GLU A 424 -10.94 18.70 12.60
C GLU A 424 -10.68 17.82 11.35
N VAL A 425 -10.36 16.52 11.56
CA VAL A 425 -10.16 15.55 10.47
C VAL A 425 -11.51 14.97 10.07
N PRO A 426 -11.97 15.14 8.84
CA PRO A 426 -13.20 14.52 8.37
C PRO A 426 -13.07 12.99 8.39
N TRP A 427 -14.10 12.32 8.88
CA TRP A 427 -14.15 10.87 8.94
C TRP A 427 -15.57 10.33 8.75
N GLN A 428 -15.66 9.07 8.37
CA GLN A 428 -16.91 8.35 8.18
C GLN A 428 -16.75 6.91 8.68
N THR A 429 -17.86 6.23 9.00
CA THR A 429 -17.85 4.80 9.30
C THR A 429 -18.04 3.99 8.04
N VAL A 430 -17.42 2.80 8.00
CA VAL A 430 -17.66 1.82 6.95
C VAL A 430 -17.94 0.44 7.52
N THR A 431 -18.96 -0.22 6.98
CA THR A 431 -19.25 -1.63 7.26
C THR A 431 -19.77 -2.26 5.99
N TYR A 432 -19.17 -3.37 5.59
CA TYR A 432 -19.62 -4.11 4.41
C TYR A 432 -21.06 -4.59 4.57
N LYS A 433 -21.80 -4.59 3.47
CA LYS A 433 -23.14 -5.18 3.44
C LYS A 433 -23.04 -6.67 3.75
N VAL A 434 -23.77 -7.10 4.77
CA VAL A 434 -23.72 -8.46 5.31
C VAL A 434 -23.99 -9.51 4.23
N GLY A 435 -23.08 -10.45 4.07
CA GLY A 435 -23.18 -11.53 3.09
C GLY A 435 -22.89 -11.13 1.63
N VAL A 436 -22.50 -9.87 1.37
CA VAL A 436 -22.20 -9.38 0.01
C VAL A 436 -20.71 -9.09 -0.16
N GLY A 437 -20.07 -8.51 0.81
CA GLY A 437 -18.66 -8.15 0.75
C GLY A 437 -17.97 -8.39 2.07
N GLY A 438 -16.66 -8.21 2.06
CA GLY A 438 -15.77 -8.32 3.21
C GLY A 438 -14.32 -8.21 2.75
N GLY A 439 -13.45 -7.88 3.68
CA GLY A 439 -12.01 -7.79 3.53
C GLY A 439 -11.40 -7.42 4.87
N GLY A 440 -10.18 -7.84 5.10
CA GLY A 440 -9.36 -7.46 6.23
C GLY A 440 -8.13 -6.70 5.74
N THR A 441 -7.22 -6.44 6.63
CA THR A 441 -5.89 -5.92 6.36
C THR A 441 -4.94 -6.44 7.43
N ILE A 442 -3.78 -5.85 7.60
CA ILE A 442 -2.73 -6.29 8.54
C ILE A 442 -3.12 -6.20 10.02
N GLY A 443 -4.16 -5.45 10.39
CA GLY A 443 -4.53 -5.15 11.79
C GLY A 443 -4.72 -6.39 12.67
N GLY A 444 -5.24 -7.49 12.11
CA GLY A 444 -5.45 -8.75 12.83
C GLY A 444 -4.17 -9.37 13.40
N GLU A 445 -3.05 -9.24 12.69
CA GLU A 445 -1.75 -9.78 13.11
C GLU A 445 -1.20 -9.06 14.34
N PHE A 446 -1.47 -7.77 14.47
CA PHE A 446 -1.01 -6.96 15.62
C PHE A 446 -1.95 -7.04 16.82
N SER A 447 -3.26 -7.11 16.58
CA SER A 447 -4.21 -7.36 17.67
C SER A 447 -3.97 -8.73 18.34
N ALA A 448 -3.51 -9.73 17.60
CA ALA A 448 -3.09 -11.02 18.13
C ALA A 448 -1.89 -10.92 19.10
N GLN A 449 -1.10 -9.84 19.03
CA GLN A 449 0.01 -9.55 19.93
C GLN A 449 -0.41 -8.69 21.15
N ASN A 450 -1.71 -8.53 21.36
CA ASN A 450 -2.29 -7.76 22.47
C ASN A 450 -2.04 -6.24 22.36
N ILE A 451 -2.01 -5.72 21.15
CA ILE A 451 -1.94 -4.31 20.80
C ILE A 451 -3.35 -3.77 20.57
N GLU A 452 -3.61 -2.51 20.96
CA GLU A 452 -4.83 -1.80 20.60
C GLU A 452 -4.79 -1.42 19.11
N VAL A 453 -5.66 -2.03 18.29
CA VAL A 453 -5.68 -1.88 16.84
C VAL A 453 -7.04 -1.40 16.34
N ILE A 454 -7.02 -0.48 15.40
CA ILE A 454 -8.19 -0.10 14.60
C ILE A 454 -7.81 -0.04 13.12
N ASP A 455 -8.71 -0.55 12.26
CA ASP A 455 -8.52 -0.47 10.81
C ASP A 455 -9.12 0.84 10.28
N PHE A 456 -8.32 1.59 9.52
CA PHE A 456 -8.75 2.75 8.77
C PHE A 456 -8.84 2.38 7.28
N GLY A 457 -9.60 3.19 6.53
CA GLY A 457 -9.69 3.06 5.09
C GLY A 457 -9.63 4.39 4.36
N VAL A 458 -9.16 4.32 3.11
CA VAL A 458 -9.34 5.38 2.13
C VAL A 458 -10.24 4.83 1.02
N PRO A 459 -11.38 5.46 0.71
CA PRO A 459 -12.29 4.91 -0.29
C PRO A 459 -11.71 5.08 -1.68
N LEU A 460 -11.62 3.99 -2.44
CA LEU A 460 -11.23 3.96 -3.84
C LEU A 460 -12.32 3.31 -4.71
N LEU A 461 -12.33 3.62 -5.99
CA LEU A 461 -13.06 2.86 -6.99
C LEU A 461 -12.13 1.86 -7.67
N SER A 462 -12.67 0.69 -8.01
CA SER A 462 -11.95 -0.31 -8.79
C SER A 462 -10.67 -0.85 -8.12
N ILE A 463 -10.73 -1.11 -6.81
CA ILE A 463 -9.67 -1.81 -6.07
C ILE A 463 -9.32 -3.13 -6.76
N HIS A 464 -8.06 -3.59 -6.69
CA HIS A 464 -7.54 -4.81 -7.34
C HIS A 464 -7.62 -4.80 -8.87
N THR A 465 -7.78 -3.63 -9.48
CA THR A 465 -7.74 -3.52 -10.94
C THR A 465 -6.40 -2.97 -11.43
N PRO A 466 -6.07 -3.18 -12.70
CA PRO A 466 -4.85 -2.61 -13.30
C PRO A 466 -4.78 -1.08 -13.24
N TYR A 467 -5.91 -0.40 -13.00
CA TYR A 467 -5.96 1.07 -12.95
C TYR A 467 -7.09 1.51 -12.04
N ALA A 468 -6.81 1.64 -10.73
CA ALA A 468 -7.76 2.07 -9.71
C ALA A 468 -7.88 3.60 -9.64
N VAL A 469 -8.98 4.09 -9.02
CA VAL A 469 -9.29 5.53 -8.91
C VAL A 469 -9.61 5.91 -7.47
#